data_485ecdb6ecf40120475da964fd685d4f
#
_entry.id   485ecdb6ecf40120475da964fd685d4f
#
_cell.length_a   1.000
_cell.length_b   1.000
_cell.length_c   1.000
_cell.angle_alpha   90.00
_cell.angle_beta   90.00
_cell.angle_gamma   90.00
#
_symmetry.space_group_name_H-M   'P 1'
#
loop_
_entity.id
_entity.type
_entity.pdbx_description
1 polymer ?
#
loop_
_entity_poly.entity_id
_entity_poly.type
_entity_poly.pdbx_seq_one_letter_code
_entity_poly.pdbx_strand_id
1 'polypeptide(L)'
;ISDLLEAIQPEVFNAVLNLACELAAQGREYRKVGTIFVLGDDEKVMQLSQQMIINPFLGYPEEQLNILNPELEETIKEFSAIDGAFIIKENGVLVTAGRHLNAAPDSRDFPSGLGSRHIAAAGITSVTKAAAIVISESSGNVSVFKNGKLFVTIEKPVE
;
A
#
# COMPACT_ATOMS: atom_id res chain seq x y z
N ILE A 1 -14.72 3.32 10.97
CA ILE A 1 -14.04 2.71 9.82
C ILE A 1 -14.70 3.11 8.52
N SER A 2 -16.04 3.07 8.46
CA SER A 2 -16.76 3.45 7.22
C SER A 2 -16.50 4.89 6.80
N ASP A 3 -16.40 5.81 7.76
CA ASP A 3 -16.14 7.23 7.47
C ASP A 3 -14.73 7.47 6.93
N LEU A 4 -13.78 6.64 7.34
CA LEU A 4 -12.39 6.74 6.90
C LEU A 4 -12.20 6.19 5.48
N LEU A 5 -13.10 5.33 5.02
CA LEU A 5 -12.97 4.63 3.75
C LEU A 5 -14.02 5.09 2.73
N GLU A 6 -14.57 6.29 2.89
CA GLU A 6 -15.63 6.80 2.00
C GLU A 6 -15.30 6.66 0.51
N ALA A 7 -14.05 6.84 0.15
CA ALA A 7 -13.61 6.82 -1.24
C ALA A 7 -13.08 5.45 -1.70
N ILE A 8 -13.20 4.41 -0.87
CA ILE A 8 -12.65 3.08 -1.17
C ILE A 8 -13.72 2.04 -0.88
N GLN A 9 -13.95 1.12 -1.82
CA GLN A 9 -14.90 0.03 -1.60
C GLN A 9 -14.40 -0.85 -0.45
N PRO A 10 -15.26 -1.18 0.53
CA PRO A 10 -14.83 -1.96 1.71
C PRO A 10 -14.21 -3.31 1.36
N GLU A 11 -14.74 -4.01 0.37
CA GLU A 11 -14.20 -5.30 -0.06
C GLU A 11 -12.80 -5.16 -0.65
N VAL A 12 -12.50 -4.03 -1.31
CA VAL A 12 -11.17 -3.76 -1.84
C VAL A 12 -10.18 -3.53 -0.70
N PHE A 13 -10.55 -2.71 0.27
CA PHE A 13 -9.71 -2.46 1.44
C PHE A 13 -9.41 -3.76 2.18
N ASN A 14 -10.45 -4.57 2.43
CA ASN A 14 -10.29 -5.83 3.14
C ASN A 14 -9.40 -6.81 2.38
N ALA A 15 -9.52 -6.88 1.06
CA ALA A 15 -8.69 -7.77 0.24
C ALA A 15 -7.21 -7.37 0.33
N VAL A 16 -6.91 -6.07 0.22
CA VAL A 16 -5.53 -5.59 0.30
C VAL A 16 -4.98 -5.77 1.72
N LEU A 17 -5.78 -5.48 2.73
CA LEU A 17 -5.35 -5.67 4.13
C LEU A 17 -5.02 -7.13 4.42
N ASN A 18 -5.87 -8.06 3.96
CA ASN A 18 -5.61 -9.50 4.11
C ASN A 18 -4.34 -9.93 3.38
N LEU A 19 -4.14 -9.43 2.15
CA LEU A 19 -2.93 -9.72 1.39
C LEU A 19 -1.69 -9.19 2.12
N ALA A 20 -1.77 -7.98 2.65
CA ALA A 20 -0.66 -7.39 3.40
C ALA A 20 -0.33 -8.23 4.64
N CYS A 21 -1.34 -8.68 5.37
CA CYS A 21 -1.13 -9.52 6.56
C CYS A 21 -0.51 -10.88 6.19
N GLU A 22 -0.93 -11.47 5.08
CA GLU A 22 -0.32 -12.72 4.59
C GLU A 22 1.15 -12.52 4.23
N LEU A 23 1.46 -11.46 3.49
CA LEU A 23 2.84 -11.14 3.13
C LEU A 23 3.70 -10.87 4.36
N ALA A 24 3.15 -10.16 5.33
CA ALA A 24 3.86 -9.85 6.57
C ALA A 24 4.19 -11.11 7.37
N ALA A 25 3.27 -12.07 7.38
CA ALA A 25 3.45 -13.32 8.12
C ALA A 25 4.40 -14.29 7.42
N GLN A 26 4.29 -14.41 6.10
CA GLN A 26 5.00 -15.43 5.31
C GLN A 26 6.33 -14.94 4.75
N GLY A 27 6.41 -13.63 4.42
CA GLY A 27 7.52 -13.10 3.66
C GLY A 27 7.52 -13.64 2.24
N ARG A 28 8.66 -13.56 1.57
CA ARG A 28 8.83 -14.11 0.23
C ARG A 28 10.22 -14.72 0.12
N GLU A 29 10.31 -15.98 -0.32
CA GLU A 29 11.57 -16.70 -0.48
C GLU A 29 12.46 -16.63 0.77
N TYR A 30 11.86 -16.86 1.95
CA TYR A 30 12.52 -16.81 3.26
C TYR A 30 13.04 -15.41 3.64
N ARG A 31 12.62 -14.37 2.92
CA ARG A 31 12.99 -12.99 3.22
C ARG A 31 11.79 -12.24 3.77
N LYS A 32 12.06 -11.32 4.70
CA LYS A 32 11.06 -10.38 5.18
C LYS A 32 10.70 -9.41 4.06
N VAL A 33 9.44 -9.06 3.99
CA VAL A 33 8.92 -8.15 2.96
C VAL A 33 8.51 -6.83 3.61
N GLY A 34 8.89 -5.73 2.98
CA GLY A 34 8.39 -4.40 3.30
C GLY A 34 7.83 -3.77 2.03
N THR A 35 6.62 -3.25 2.09
CA THR A 35 6.00 -2.62 0.92
C THR A 35 4.90 -1.67 1.33
N ILE A 36 4.38 -0.92 0.37
CA ILE A 36 3.28 0.04 0.55
C ILE A 36 2.22 -0.24 -0.50
N PHE A 37 0.95 -0.28 -0.06
CA PHE A 37 -0.21 -0.30 -0.95
C PHE A 37 -0.96 1.02 -0.75
N VAL A 38 -1.12 1.80 -1.82
CA VAL A 38 -1.87 3.07 -1.80
C VAL A 38 -3.20 2.84 -2.49
N LEU A 39 -4.30 3.11 -1.78
CA LEU A 39 -5.66 2.80 -2.21
C LEU A 39 -6.49 4.05 -2.40
N GLY A 40 -7.07 4.21 -3.57
CA GLY A 40 -7.95 5.33 -3.88
C GLY A 40 -7.22 6.57 -4.35
N ASP A 41 -7.97 7.53 -4.85
CA ASP A 41 -7.47 8.83 -5.35
C ASP A 41 -6.25 8.68 -6.27
N ASP A 42 -6.29 7.68 -7.13
CA ASP A 42 -5.15 7.28 -7.94
C ASP A 42 -4.63 8.39 -8.85
N GLU A 43 -5.51 9.23 -9.40
CA GLU A 43 -5.08 10.34 -10.26
C GLU A 43 -4.17 11.30 -9.51
N LYS A 44 -4.55 11.68 -8.30
CA LYS A 44 -3.74 12.61 -7.49
C LYS A 44 -2.47 11.93 -6.97
N VAL A 45 -2.58 10.68 -6.57
CA VAL A 45 -1.41 9.90 -6.15
C VAL A 45 -0.40 9.79 -7.29
N MET A 46 -0.85 9.55 -8.51
CA MET A 46 0.04 9.49 -9.68
C MET A 46 0.74 10.82 -9.95
N GLN A 47 0.06 11.95 -9.73
CA GLN A 47 0.66 13.28 -9.89
C GLN A 47 1.76 13.53 -8.85
N LEU A 48 1.66 12.92 -7.69
CA LEU A 48 2.58 13.13 -6.56
C LEU A 48 3.56 11.98 -6.38
N SER A 49 3.82 11.24 -7.46
CA SER A 49 4.71 10.09 -7.42
C SER A 49 5.43 9.93 -8.74
N GLN A 50 6.48 9.12 -8.77
CA GLN A 50 7.29 8.85 -9.95
C GLN A 50 7.52 7.36 -10.11
N GLN A 51 7.44 6.89 -11.36
CA GLN A 51 7.75 5.50 -11.68
C GLN A 51 9.26 5.28 -11.59
N MET A 52 9.69 4.33 -10.76
CA MET A 52 11.11 3.99 -10.61
C MET A 52 11.54 2.91 -11.59
N ILE A 53 10.62 2.02 -11.96
CA ILE A 53 10.84 0.97 -12.93
C ILE A 53 9.71 1.01 -13.95
N ILE A 54 9.85 0.32 -15.07
CA ILE A 54 8.75 0.20 -16.03
C ILE A 54 7.56 -0.45 -15.32
N ASN A 55 6.37 0.10 -15.53
CA ASN A 55 5.16 -0.43 -14.91
C ASN A 55 4.89 -1.84 -15.44
N PRO A 56 4.99 -2.87 -14.59
CA PRO A 56 4.82 -4.26 -15.04
C PRO A 56 3.38 -4.63 -15.38
N PHE A 57 2.42 -3.76 -15.09
CA PHE A 57 1.00 -4.04 -15.30
C PHE A 57 0.39 -3.26 -16.46
N LEU A 58 1.20 -2.45 -17.14
CA LEU A 58 0.72 -1.64 -18.24
C LEU A 58 0.28 -2.53 -19.42
N GLY A 59 -0.92 -2.26 -19.94
CA GLY A 59 -1.42 -2.95 -21.11
C GLY A 59 -2.31 -4.17 -20.85
N TYR A 60 -2.41 -4.60 -19.60
CA TYR A 60 -3.32 -5.69 -19.24
C TYR A 60 -4.74 -5.18 -19.04
N PRO A 61 -5.78 -5.97 -19.37
CA PRO A 61 -7.16 -5.57 -19.12
C PRO A 61 -7.44 -5.35 -17.64
N GLU A 62 -8.31 -4.40 -17.34
CA GLU A 62 -8.64 -4.05 -15.95
C GLU A 62 -9.18 -5.23 -15.13
N GLU A 63 -9.97 -6.12 -15.75
CA GLU A 63 -10.49 -7.29 -15.04
C GLU A 63 -9.40 -8.26 -14.59
N GLN A 64 -8.26 -8.29 -15.29
CA GLN A 64 -7.10 -9.09 -14.87
C GLN A 64 -6.29 -8.42 -13.78
N LEU A 65 -6.43 -7.11 -13.63
CA LEU A 65 -5.67 -6.32 -12.66
C LEU A 65 -6.48 -5.96 -11.41
N ASN A 66 -7.64 -6.58 -11.22
CA ASN A 66 -8.45 -6.29 -10.04
C ASN A 66 -7.98 -7.10 -8.84
N ILE A 67 -7.74 -6.42 -7.72
CA ILE A 67 -7.27 -7.06 -6.48
C ILE A 67 -8.26 -8.10 -5.93
N LEU A 68 -9.53 -8.02 -6.34
CA LEU A 68 -10.53 -8.99 -5.94
C LEU A 68 -10.41 -10.31 -6.72
N ASN A 69 -9.60 -10.33 -7.77
CA ASN A 69 -9.33 -11.54 -8.55
C ASN A 69 -8.21 -12.33 -7.85
N PRO A 70 -8.51 -13.55 -7.35
CA PRO A 70 -7.50 -14.34 -6.64
C PRO A 70 -6.23 -14.64 -7.45
N GLU A 71 -6.35 -14.70 -8.78
CA GLU A 71 -5.17 -14.95 -9.64
C GLU A 71 -4.15 -13.83 -9.59
N LEU A 72 -4.59 -12.59 -9.36
CA LEU A 72 -3.68 -11.45 -9.25
C LEU A 72 -2.85 -11.50 -7.96
N GLU A 73 -3.37 -12.12 -6.93
CA GLU A 73 -2.73 -12.15 -5.62
C GLU A 73 -1.30 -12.71 -5.65
N GLU A 74 -1.10 -13.82 -6.36
CA GLU A 74 0.24 -14.42 -6.48
C GLU A 74 1.20 -13.50 -7.23
N THR A 75 0.70 -12.79 -8.25
CA THR A 75 1.51 -11.83 -9.00
C THR A 75 1.95 -10.68 -8.09
N ILE A 76 1.03 -10.16 -7.28
CA ILE A 76 1.36 -9.07 -6.34
C ILE A 76 2.39 -9.54 -5.33
N LYS A 77 2.26 -10.76 -4.82
CA LYS A 77 3.24 -11.32 -3.88
C LYS A 77 4.63 -11.38 -4.51
N GLU A 78 4.74 -11.77 -5.77
CA GLU A 78 6.03 -11.79 -6.47
C GLU A 78 6.64 -10.40 -6.59
N PHE A 79 5.82 -9.39 -6.90
CA PHE A 79 6.30 -8.02 -7.06
C PHE A 79 6.44 -7.27 -5.73
N SER A 80 6.08 -7.86 -4.61
CA SER A 80 6.17 -7.18 -3.31
C SER A 80 7.60 -6.94 -2.84
N ALA A 81 8.56 -7.64 -3.41
CA ALA A 81 9.98 -7.44 -3.11
C ALA A 81 10.58 -6.23 -3.83
N ILE A 82 9.87 -5.66 -4.79
CA ILE A 82 10.33 -4.50 -5.56
C ILE A 82 10.17 -3.24 -4.70
N ASP A 83 11.16 -2.37 -4.76
CA ASP A 83 11.09 -1.09 -4.07
C ASP A 83 9.99 -0.20 -4.68
N GLY A 84 9.34 0.60 -3.83
CA GLY A 84 8.27 1.49 -4.25
C GLY A 84 6.88 0.98 -3.89
N ALA A 85 5.87 1.78 -4.24
CA ALA A 85 4.49 1.54 -3.84
C ALA A 85 3.67 0.92 -4.96
N PHE A 86 2.68 0.12 -4.57
CA PHE A 86 1.57 -0.28 -5.44
C PHE A 86 0.50 0.81 -5.37
N ILE A 87 -0.05 1.17 -6.52
CA ILE A 87 -1.16 2.14 -6.62
C ILE A 87 -2.39 1.39 -7.09
N ILE A 88 -3.46 1.46 -6.29
CA ILE A 88 -4.70 0.71 -6.53
C ILE A 88 -5.88 1.68 -6.49
N LYS A 89 -6.77 1.58 -7.47
CA LYS A 89 -7.98 2.40 -7.52
C LYS A 89 -8.98 1.97 -6.45
N GLU A 90 -9.94 2.85 -6.16
CA GLU A 90 -11.00 2.58 -5.18
C GLU A 90 -11.83 1.33 -5.51
N ASN A 91 -11.90 0.95 -6.78
CA ASN A 91 -12.62 -0.25 -7.23
C ASN A 91 -11.75 -1.51 -7.28
N GLY A 92 -10.48 -1.41 -6.88
CA GLY A 92 -9.58 -2.55 -6.80
C GLY A 92 -8.66 -2.75 -7.99
N VAL A 93 -8.74 -1.91 -9.02
CA VAL A 93 -7.87 -2.05 -10.19
C VAL A 93 -6.45 -1.60 -9.82
N LEU A 94 -5.48 -2.48 -10.04
CA LEU A 94 -4.06 -2.20 -9.85
C LEU A 94 -3.55 -1.36 -11.01
N VAL A 95 -3.09 -0.15 -10.72
CA VAL A 95 -2.60 0.79 -11.72
C VAL A 95 -1.14 0.54 -12.04
N THR A 96 -0.30 0.42 -11.00
CA THR A 96 1.15 0.28 -11.16
C THR A 96 1.79 -0.23 -9.87
N ALA A 97 3.03 -0.63 -9.98
CA ALA A 97 3.92 -0.92 -8.85
C ALA A 97 5.26 -0.24 -9.10
N GLY A 98 6.10 -0.19 -8.07
CA GLY A 98 7.42 0.44 -8.20
C GLY A 98 7.35 1.95 -8.27
N ARG A 99 6.42 2.55 -7.56
CA ARG A 99 6.18 3.99 -7.59
C ARG A 99 6.79 4.69 -6.38
N HIS A 100 7.62 5.70 -6.61
CA HIS A 100 8.18 6.53 -5.53
C HIS A 100 7.19 7.64 -5.17
N LEU A 101 6.83 7.74 -3.90
CA LEU A 101 5.90 8.76 -3.42
C LEU A 101 6.68 10.02 -3.04
N ASN A 102 6.33 11.15 -3.64
CA ASN A 102 7.08 12.41 -3.47
C ASN A 102 6.58 13.27 -2.32
N ALA A 103 5.35 13.02 -1.82
CA ALA A 103 4.77 13.85 -0.76
C ALA A 103 5.44 13.57 0.58
N ALA A 104 5.77 14.64 1.31
CA ALA A 104 6.36 14.53 2.65
C ALA A 104 5.32 14.93 3.70
N PRO A 105 5.28 14.24 4.85
CA PRO A 105 4.36 14.61 5.93
C PRO A 105 4.87 15.84 6.67
N ASP A 106 3.97 16.46 7.45
CA ASP A 106 4.39 17.48 8.42
C ASP A 106 5.16 16.75 9.53
N SER A 107 6.45 17.09 9.67
CA SER A 107 7.33 16.42 10.61
C SER A 107 6.90 16.56 12.07
N ARG A 108 6.04 17.54 12.38
CA ARG A 108 5.57 17.76 13.75
C ARG A 108 4.56 16.72 14.22
N ASP A 109 3.87 16.10 13.28
CA ASP A 109 2.80 15.14 13.57
C ASP A 109 3.25 13.68 13.50
N PHE A 110 4.56 13.45 13.29
CA PHE A 110 5.06 12.13 13.01
C PHE A 110 5.93 11.59 14.15
N PRO A 111 5.58 10.43 14.73
CA PRO A 111 6.40 9.84 15.79
C PRO A 111 7.80 9.50 15.29
N SER A 112 8.79 9.72 16.12
CA SER A 112 10.15 9.32 15.80
C SER A 112 10.28 7.80 15.78
N GLY A 113 11.18 7.28 14.96
CA GLY A 113 11.47 5.85 14.91
C GLY A 113 10.72 5.08 13.85
N LEU A 114 9.85 5.72 13.08
CA LEU A 114 9.19 5.05 11.95
C LEU A 114 10.08 5.10 10.71
N GLY A 115 10.00 4.05 9.90
CA GLY A 115 10.82 3.92 8.70
C GLY A 115 10.35 4.78 7.53
N SER A 116 11.13 4.76 6.44
CA SER A 116 10.87 5.57 5.25
C SER A 116 9.53 5.27 4.59
N ARG A 117 9.10 4.01 4.59
CA ARG A 117 7.80 3.62 4.02
C ARG A 117 6.64 4.22 4.81
N HIS A 118 6.76 4.25 6.13
CA HIS A 118 5.75 4.85 7.00
C HIS A 118 5.67 6.37 6.77
N ILE A 119 6.81 7.02 6.63
CA ILE A 119 6.88 8.46 6.34
C ILE A 119 6.23 8.76 4.99
N ALA A 120 6.54 7.95 3.97
CA ALA A 120 5.94 8.12 2.64
C ALA A 120 4.41 7.91 2.68
N ALA A 121 3.94 6.93 3.42
CA ALA A 121 2.51 6.67 3.57
C ALA A 121 1.79 7.83 4.27
N ALA A 122 2.36 8.34 5.34
CA ALA A 122 1.82 9.51 6.02
C ALA A 122 1.79 10.72 5.08
N GLY A 123 2.85 10.93 4.32
CA GLY A 123 2.93 12.05 3.36
C GLY A 123 1.85 11.99 2.30
N ILE A 124 1.73 10.87 1.60
CA ILE A 124 0.78 10.76 0.49
C ILE A 124 -0.67 10.82 0.98
N THR A 125 -0.97 10.24 2.13
CA THR A 125 -2.33 10.28 2.68
C THR A 125 -2.70 11.65 3.26
N SER A 126 -1.71 12.50 3.57
CA SER A 126 -1.97 13.84 4.07
C SER A 126 -2.45 14.81 2.97
N VAL A 127 -2.10 14.54 1.73
CA VAL A 127 -2.38 15.45 0.60
C VAL A 127 -3.31 14.84 -0.45
N THR A 128 -3.80 13.64 -0.21
CA THR A 128 -4.77 12.95 -1.08
C THR A 128 -5.89 12.36 -0.23
N LYS A 129 -6.91 11.83 -0.89
CA LYS A 129 -7.98 11.07 -0.22
C LYS A 129 -7.66 9.59 -0.10
N ALA A 130 -6.47 9.20 -0.50
CA ALA A 130 -6.04 7.81 -0.45
C ALA A 130 -5.83 7.31 0.97
N ALA A 131 -5.96 6.00 1.15
CA ALA A 131 -5.44 5.29 2.32
C ALA A 131 -4.17 4.57 1.92
N ALA A 132 -3.30 4.28 2.88
CA ALA A 132 -2.08 3.51 2.61
C ALA A 132 -1.94 2.39 3.64
N ILE A 133 -1.53 1.22 3.15
CA ILE A 133 -1.25 0.06 4.00
C ILE A 133 0.24 -0.24 3.86
N VAL A 134 0.96 -0.24 4.97
CA VAL A 134 2.41 -0.42 5.00
C VAL A 134 2.76 -1.71 5.73
N ILE A 135 3.62 -2.51 5.12
CA ILE A 135 4.22 -3.67 5.78
C ILE A 135 5.63 -3.26 6.21
N SER A 136 5.90 -3.36 7.51
CA SER A 136 7.24 -3.10 8.04
C SER A 136 8.14 -4.31 7.77
N GLU A 137 9.24 -4.09 7.07
CA GLU A 137 10.21 -5.15 6.79
C GLU A 137 10.84 -5.67 8.09
N SER A 138 11.13 -4.79 9.03
CA SER A 138 11.82 -5.17 10.26
C SER A 138 10.94 -5.90 11.26
N SER A 139 9.68 -5.47 11.44
CA SER A 139 8.80 -6.03 12.47
C SER A 139 7.74 -6.99 11.93
N GLY A 140 7.39 -6.89 10.65
CA GLY A 140 6.26 -7.62 10.08
C GLY A 140 4.92 -7.04 10.48
N ASN A 141 4.89 -5.87 11.10
CA ASN A 141 3.63 -5.21 11.45
C ASN A 141 3.01 -4.56 10.22
N VAL A 142 1.69 -4.55 10.18
CA VAL A 142 0.92 -3.91 9.10
C VAL A 142 0.26 -2.66 9.67
N SER A 143 0.53 -1.51 9.05
CA SER A 143 0.03 -0.22 9.51
C SER A 143 -0.86 0.41 8.45
N VAL A 144 -1.96 1.02 8.88
CA VAL A 144 -2.91 1.71 8.00
C VAL A 144 -2.83 3.20 8.26
N PHE A 145 -2.62 3.97 7.19
CA PHE A 145 -2.57 5.44 7.24
C PHE A 145 -3.75 6.03 6.50
N LYS A 146 -4.31 7.09 7.05
CA LYS A 146 -5.37 7.88 6.42
C LYS A 146 -5.27 9.31 6.94
N ASN A 147 -5.47 10.28 6.04
CA ASN A 147 -5.40 11.70 6.39
C ASN A 147 -4.07 12.11 7.04
N GLY A 148 -2.98 11.47 6.63
CA GLY A 148 -1.64 11.75 7.14
C GLY A 148 -1.34 11.16 8.51
N LYS A 149 -2.22 10.34 9.05
CA LYS A 149 -2.10 9.80 10.41
C LYS A 149 -2.12 8.29 10.42
N LEU A 150 -1.38 7.72 11.35
CA LEU A 150 -1.44 6.28 11.63
C LEU A 150 -2.78 5.99 12.29
N PHE A 151 -3.58 5.15 11.64
CA PHE A 151 -4.92 4.80 12.10
C PHE A 151 -4.93 3.54 12.95
N VAL A 152 -4.25 2.50 12.48
CA VAL A 152 -4.18 1.23 13.19
C VAL A 152 -2.90 0.49 12.80
N THR A 153 -2.35 -0.26 13.74
CA THR A 153 -1.23 -1.19 13.49
C THR A 153 -1.66 -2.59 13.89
N ILE A 154 -1.50 -3.52 12.97
CA ILE A 154 -1.75 -4.94 13.23
C ILE A 154 -0.39 -5.59 13.45
N GLU A 155 -0.17 -6.07 14.66
CA GLU A 155 1.11 -6.69 15.01
C GLU A 155 1.18 -8.10 14.45
N LYS A 156 2.38 -8.49 14.02
CA LYS A 156 2.63 -9.84 13.57
C LYS A 156 2.44 -10.80 14.74
N PRO A 157 1.67 -11.89 14.57
CA PRO A 157 1.52 -12.87 15.67
C PRO A 157 2.85 -13.42 16.12
N VAL A 158 3.01 -13.56 17.43
CA VAL A 158 4.19 -14.19 18.04
C VAL A 158 3.97 -15.70 17.99
N GLU A 159 4.89 -16.41 17.35
CA GLU A 159 4.86 -17.86 17.30
C GLU A 159 5.52 -18.47 18.53
#